data_bf04784701e71454f743223028ff662f
#
_entry.id   bf04784701e71454f743223028ff662f
#
_cell.length_a   1.000
_cell.length_b   1.000
_cell.length_c   1.000
_cell.angle_alpha   90.00
_cell.angle_beta   90.00
_cell.angle_gamma   90.00
#
_symmetry.space_group_name_H-M   'P 1'
#
loop_
_entity.id
_entity.type
_entity.pdbx_description
1 polymer ?
#
loop_
_entity_poly.entity_id
_entity_poly.type
_entity_poly.pdbx_seq_one_letter_code
_entity_poly.pdbx_strand_id
1 'polypeptide(L)'
;MIIGLTGGIGSGKSAAADFFIDLEIDVIDADIVAKNALSINSDGYHSFVKDFGEEFLNDNKEINRELLRKEIFSDETKKKRLENIVHPNVRSNISDFINNSRSPYCIIMVPLIFETNSSKNYDRILVIDCDVETQIQRSALRDNQSIKEIKKIIHLQASRDQRLSIADDVISNISTLTNLKAEILKLHDKYIEIINNG
;
A
#
# COMPACT_ATOMS: atom_id res chain seq x y z
N MET A 1 -4.59 -11.22 14.33
CA MET A 1 -3.28 -11.24 13.61
C MET A 1 -3.34 -10.22 12.46
N ILE A 2 -2.28 -9.41 12.31
CA ILE A 2 -2.19 -8.34 11.31
C ILE A 2 -1.13 -8.72 10.28
N ILE A 3 -1.52 -8.82 9.00
CA ILE A 3 -0.62 -9.17 7.91
C ILE A 3 -0.29 -7.92 7.08
N GLY A 4 0.99 -7.59 6.93
CA GLY A 4 1.47 -6.58 5.99
C GLY A 4 1.64 -7.19 4.60
N LEU A 5 0.81 -6.81 3.63
CA LEU A 5 0.90 -7.27 2.24
C LEU A 5 1.72 -6.28 1.42
N THR A 6 2.86 -6.73 0.89
CA THR A 6 3.74 -5.90 0.07
C THR A 6 4.22 -6.61 -1.20
N GLY A 7 5.00 -5.90 -2.02
CA GLY A 7 5.58 -6.40 -3.27
C GLY A 7 5.88 -5.24 -4.23
N GLY A 8 6.71 -5.47 -5.23
CA GLY A 8 7.08 -4.46 -6.23
C GLY A 8 5.91 -3.98 -7.10
N ILE A 9 6.13 -2.90 -7.84
CA ILE A 9 5.18 -2.48 -8.87
C ILE A 9 4.91 -3.66 -9.83
N GLY A 10 3.66 -3.87 -10.24
CA GLY A 10 3.29 -4.95 -11.17
C GLY A 10 3.38 -6.37 -10.61
N SER A 11 3.71 -6.57 -9.31
CA SER A 11 3.80 -7.92 -8.73
C SER A 11 2.44 -8.63 -8.55
N GLY A 12 1.33 -7.89 -8.57
CA GLY A 12 -0.02 -8.45 -8.41
C GLY A 12 -0.58 -8.38 -6.98
N LYS A 13 -0.07 -7.46 -6.15
CA LYS A 13 -0.60 -7.21 -4.79
C LYS A 13 -2.11 -7.02 -4.75
N SER A 14 -2.66 -6.20 -5.66
CA SER A 14 -4.10 -5.91 -5.69
C SER A 14 -4.92 -7.17 -6.00
N ALA A 15 -4.47 -7.98 -6.97
CA ALA A 15 -5.14 -9.26 -7.26
C ALA A 15 -5.07 -10.24 -6.07
N ALA A 16 -3.94 -10.25 -5.33
CA ALA A 16 -3.83 -11.05 -4.12
C ALA A 16 -4.78 -10.52 -3.02
N ALA A 17 -4.87 -9.19 -2.84
CA ALA A 17 -5.81 -8.56 -1.93
C ALA A 17 -7.26 -8.91 -2.26
N ASP A 18 -7.66 -8.87 -3.54
CA ASP A 18 -9.00 -9.23 -3.99
C ASP A 18 -9.33 -10.70 -3.65
N PHE A 19 -8.37 -11.63 -3.80
CA PHE A 19 -8.60 -13.02 -3.41
C PHE A 19 -8.75 -13.21 -1.90
N PHE A 20 -8.09 -12.42 -1.07
CA PHE A 20 -8.35 -12.46 0.38
C PHE A 20 -9.73 -11.87 0.73
N ILE A 21 -10.17 -10.83 0.02
CA ILE A 21 -11.54 -10.29 0.16
C ILE A 21 -12.58 -11.34 -0.23
N ASP A 22 -12.36 -12.11 -1.31
CA ASP A 22 -13.21 -13.24 -1.70
C ASP A 22 -13.32 -14.33 -0.61
N LEU A 23 -12.31 -14.41 0.28
CA LEU A 23 -12.29 -15.31 1.45
C LEU A 23 -12.84 -14.65 2.72
N GLU A 24 -13.55 -13.52 2.58
CA GLU A 24 -14.15 -12.76 3.69
C GLU A 24 -13.10 -12.25 4.69
N ILE A 25 -11.87 -12.02 4.24
CA ILE A 25 -10.81 -11.38 5.04
C ILE A 25 -10.87 -9.88 4.84
N ASP A 26 -10.83 -9.14 5.96
CA ASP A 26 -10.80 -7.69 5.95
C ASP A 26 -9.44 -7.20 5.40
N VAL A 27 -9.49 -6.38 4.35
CA VAL A 27 -8.30 -5.82 3.68
C VAL A 27 -8.42 -4.31 3.59
N ILE A 28 -7.35 -3.60 3.92
CA ILE A 28 -7.24 -2.14 3.74
C ILE A 28 -6.00 -1.80 2.90
N ASP A 29 -6.17 -0.86 1.97
CA ASP A 29 -5.05 -0.31 1.19
C ASP A 29 -4.59 1.01 1.81
N ALA A 30 -3.38 1.02 2.37
CA ALA A 30 -2.80 2.19 3.03
C ALA A 30 -2.59 3.38 2.06
N ASP A 31 -2.34 3.14 0.77
CA ASP A 31 -2.23 4.21 -0.22
C ASP A 31 -3.59 4.87 -0.49
N ILE A 32 -4.67 4.08 -0.51
CA ILE A 32 -6.04 4.61 -0.62
C ILE A 32 -6.39 5.41 0.64
N VAL A 33 -6.05 4.90 1.82
CA VAL A 33 -6.25 5.63 3.10
C VAL A 33 -5.50 6.95 3.08
N ALA A 34 -4.22 6.95 2.69
CA ALA A 34 -3.41 8.17 2.60
C ALA A 34 -3.98 9.17 1.59
N LYS A 35 -4.46 8.67 0.44
CA LYS A 35 -5.12 9.50 -0.57
C LYS A 35 -6.41 10.14 -0.05
N ASN A 36 -7.18 9.40 0.74
CA ASN A 36 -8.45 9.84 1.31
C ASN A 36 -8.29 10.71 2.55
N ALA A 37 -7.13 10.64 3.23
CA ALA A 37 -6.83 11.47 4.40
C ALA A 37 -6.94 13.00 4.11
N LEU A 38 -6.82 13.38 2.85
CA LEU A 38 -6.95 14.77 2.38
C LEU A 38 -8.22 15.01 1.54
N SER A 39 -9.22 14.13 1.62
CA SER A 39 -10.50 14.33 0.95
C SER A 39 -11.31 15.43 1.63
N ILE A 40 -12.14 16.15 0.88
CA ILE A 40 -13.01 17.22 1.39
C ILE A 40 -13.74 16.74 2.66
N ASN A 41 -13.79 17.61 3.66
CA ASN A 41 -14.41 17.38 4.98
C ASN A 41 -13.72 16.33 5.88
N SER A 42 -12.54 15.80 5.50
CA SER A 42 -11.72 15.03 6.45
C SER A 42 -10.95 15.94 7.41
N ASP A 43 -10.57 15.41 8.58
CA ASP A 43 -9.73 16.14 9.53
C ASP A 43 -8.37 16.54 8.91
N GLY A 44 -7.83 15.68 8.07
CA GLY A 44 -6.61 15.97 7.31
C GLY A 44 -6.80 17.11 6.31
N TYR A 45 -7.95 17.17 5.63
CA TYR A 45 -8.28 18.29 4.74
C TYR A 45 -8.35 19.63 5.50
N HIS A 46 -9.07 19.66 6.62
CA HIS A 46 -9.16 20.88 7.42
C HIS A 46 -7.80 21.32 7.97
N SER A 47 -7.00 20.37 8.44
CA SER A 47 -5.63 20.63 8.89
C SER A 47 -4.74 21.13 7.75
N PHE A 48 -4.89 20.56 6.54
CA PHE A 48 -4.17 20.97 5.35
C PHE A 48 -4.51 22.40 4.95
N VAL A 49 -5.79 22.74 4.84
CA VAL A 49 -6.23 24.11 4.48
C VAL A 49 -5.75 25.14 5.49
N LYS A 50 -5.79 24.80 6.79
CA LYS A 50 -5.27 25.67 7.86
C LYS A 50 -3.77 25.92 7.75
N ASP A 51 -2.98 24.91 7.34
CA ASP A 51 -1.53 24.99 7.33
C ASP A 51 -0.95 25.46 6.00
N PHE A 52 -1.54 25.06 4.87
CA PHE A 52 -1.05 25.36 3.52
C PHE A 52 -1.78 26.53 2.85
N GLY A 53 -3.03 26.81 3.23
CA GLY A 53 -3.85 27.86 2.65
C GLY A 53 -4.83 27.38 1.56
N GLU A 54 -5.81 28.25 1.25
CA GLU A 54 -6.82 27.97 0.22
C GLU A 54 -6.26 28.07 -1.21
N GLU A 55 -5.10 28.69 -1.41
CA GLU A 55 -4.41 28.76 -2.71
C GLU A 55 -4.03 27.38 -3.28
N PHE A 56 -4.00 26.36 -2.43
CA PHE A 56 -3.80 24.96 -2.86
C PHE A 56 -5.11 24.25 -3.24
N LEU A 57 -6.25 24.94 -3.23
CA LEU A 57 -7.53 24.35 -3.62
C LEU A 57 -7.86 24.71 -5.09
N ASN A 58 -8.57 23.79 -5.77
CA ASN A 58 -9.19 24.05 -7.05
C ASN A 58 -10.59 24.71 -6.88
N ASP A 59 -11.26 25.04 -7.98
CA ASP A 59 -12.59 25.65 -7.99
C ASP A 59 -13.66 24.80 -7.28
N ASN A 60 -13.45 23.48 -7.21
CA ASN A 60 -14.34 22.54 -6.51
C ASN A 60 -14.00 22.38 -5.02
N LYS A 61 -13.10 23.22 -4.48
CA LYS A 61 -12.59 23.13 -3.11
C LYS A 61 -11.80 21.86 -2.80
N GLU A 62 -11.38 21.09 -3.80
CA GLU A 62 -10.50 19.96 -3.64
C GLU A 62 -9.04 20.42 -3.66
N ILE A 63 -8.16 19.65 -3.00
CA ILE A 63 -6.71 19.94 -3.04
C ILE A 63 -6.19 19.74 -4.46
N ASN A 64 -5.58 20.78 -5.02
CA ASN A 64 -4.88 20.74 -6.29
C ASN A 64 -3.60 19.92 -6.15
N ARG A 65 -3.73 18.61 -6.44
CA ARG A 65 -2.63 17.63 -6.26
C ARG A 65 -1.43 17.93 -7.14
N GLU A 66 -1.63 18.55 -8.31
CA GLU A 66 -0.55 18.90 -9.21
C GLU A 66 0.29 20.03 -8.63
N LEU A 67 -0.38 21.11 -8.19
CA LEU A 67 0.27 22.23 -7.52
C LEU A 67 0.99 21.77 -6.25
N LEU A 68 0.31 20.98 -5.41
CA LEU A 68 0.88 20.45 -4.18
C LEU A 68 2.14 19.61 -4.49
N ARG A 69 2.08 18.70 -5.46
CA ARG A 69 3.22 17.87 -5.85
C ARG A 69 4.40 18.73 -6.29
N LYS A 70 4.18 19.77 -7.09
CA LYS A 70 5.22 20.67 -7.55
C LYS A 70 5.92 21.38 -6.37
N GLU A 71 5.12 21.84 -5.40
CA GLU A 71 5.62 22.57 -4.23
C GLU A 71 6.40 21.68 -3.26
N ILE A 72 5.88 20.49 -2.95
CA ILE A 72 6.58 19.55 -2.04
C ILE A 72 7.83 18.92 -2.66
N PHE A 73 7.92 18.85 -4.01
CA PHE A 73 9.12 18.34 -4.70
C PHE A 73 10.31 19.29 -4.55
N SER A 74 10.04 20.58 -4.42
CA SER A 74 11.06 21.63 -4.32
C SER A 74 11.37 22.07 -2.88
N ASP A 75 10.57 21.63 -1.89
CA ASP A 75 10.66 22.12 -0.52
C ASP A 75 10.46 20.98 0.50
N GLU A 76 11.55 20.47 1.05
CA GLU A 76 11.54 19.42 2.08
C GLU A 76 10.79 19.85 3.36
N THR A 77 10.70 21.13 3.67
CA THR A 77 9.95 21.63 4.82
C THR A 77 8.45 21.48 4.59
N LYS A 78 7.98 21.86 3.40
CA LYS A 78 6.59 21.66 3.00
C LYS A 78 6.23 20.19 2.97
N LYS A 79 7.12 19.34 2.47
CA LYS A 79 6.94 17.88 2.48
C LYS A 79 6.73 17.36 3.90
N LYS A 80 7.61 17.70 4.85
CA LYS A 80 7.47 17.30 6.26
C LYS A 80 6.19 17.81 6.90
N ARG A 81 5.77 19.03 6.60
CA ARG A 81 4.49 19.59 7.08
C ARG A 81 3.31 18.75 6.58
N LEU A 82 3.29 18.41 5.29
CA LEU A 82 2.26 17.53 4.71
C LEU A 82 2.25 16.14 5.37
N GLU A 83 3.43 15.54 5.55
CA GLU A 83 3.58 14.24 6.21
C GLU A 83 3.05 14.28 7.66
N ASN A 84 3.29 15.37 8.39
CA ASN A 84 2.76 15.56 9.75
C ASN A 84 1.23 15.67 9.81
N ILE A 85 0.58 16.07 8.72
CA ILE A 85 -0.88 16.09 8.60
C ILE A 85 -1.40 14.71 8.20
N VAL A 86 -0.78 14.10 7.19
CA VAL A 86 -1.28 12.86 6.58
C VAL A 86 -1.03 11.64 7.49
N HIS A 87 0.17 11.49 8.05
CA HIS A 87 0.54 10.29 8.80
C HIS A 87 -0.34 10.01 10.03
N PRO A 88 -0.68 11.00 10.89
CA PRO A 88 -1.59 10.74 12.02
C PRO A 88 -2.96 10.27 11.55
N ASN A 89 -3.52 10.89 10.50
CA ASN A 89 -4.82 10.51 9.95
C ASN A 89 -4.80 9.08 9.37
N VAL A 90 -3.75 8.72 8.65
CA VAL A 90 -3.57 7.35 8.14
C VAL A 90 -3.48 6.34 9.27
N ARG A 91 -2.68 6.64 10.31
CA ARG A 91 -2.54 5.75 11.47
C ARG A 91 -3.85 5.55 12.21
N SER A 92 -4.61 6.62 12.43
CA SER A 92 -5.93 6.53 13.06
C SER A 92 -6.86 5.64 12.26
N ASN A 93 -7.00 5.89 10.95
CA ASN A 93 -7.87 5.11 10.07
C ASN A 93 -7.49 3.63 10.03
N ILE A 94 -6.18 3.32 9.97
CA ILE A 94 -5.71 1.93 10.01
C ILE A 94 -6.00 1.29 11.37
N SER A 95 -5.78 2.02 12.48
CA SER A 95 -6.10 1.54 13.82
C SER A 95 -7.59 1.26 13.99
N ASP A 96 -8.45 2.16 13.50
CA ASP A 96 -9.90 1.98 13.52
C ASP A 96 -10.33 0.78 12.67
N PHE A 97 -9.72 0.58 11.51
CA PHE A 97 -9.95 -0.60 10.69
C PHE A 97 -9.57 -1.89 11.44
N ILE A 98 -8.38 -1.95 12.05
CA ILE A 98 -7.94 -3.12 12.82
C ILE A 98 -8.90 -3.41 13.98
N ASN A 99 -9.29 -2.38 14.75
CA ASN A 99 -10.18 -2.53 15.89
C ASN A 99 -11.60 -2.97 15.52
N ASN A 100 -12.07 -2.63 14.33
CA ASN A 100 -13.40 -2.97 13.83
C ASN A 100 -13.41 -4.23 12.94
N SER A 101 -12.25 -4.77 12.60
CA SER A 101 -12.14 -6.01 11.82
C SER A 101 -12.79 -7.18 12.55
N ARG A 102 -13.57 -7.98 11.81
CA ARG A 102 -14.27 -9.17 12.32
C ARG A 102 -13.72 -10.46 11.73
N SER A 103 -12.87 -10.36 10.73
CA SER A 103 -12.22 -11.53 10.15
C SER A 103 -11.16 -12.12 11.09
N PRO A 104 -10.80 -13.40 10.97
CA PRO A 104 -9.82 -14.06 11.84
C PRO A 104 -8.45 -13.35 11.89
N TYR A 105 -8.09 -12.70 10.79
CA TYR A 105 -6.94 -11.82 10.65
C TYR A 105 -7.30 -10.71 9.66
N CYS A 106 -6.53 -9.63 9.65
CA CYS A 106 -6.71 -8.57 8.66
C CYS A 106 -5.42 -8.31 7.87
N ILE A 107 -5.59 -7.76 6.68
CA ILE A 107 -4.49 -7.44 5.77
C ILE A 107 -4.41 -5.93 5.59
N ILE A 108 -3.19 -5.39 5.76
CA ILE A 108 -2.86 -4.00 5.42
C ILE A 108 -1.94 -4.05 4.21
N MET A 109 -2.46 -3.64 3.05
CA MET A 109 -1.67 -3.55 1.82
C MET A 109 -0.85 -2.27 1.83
N VAL A 110 0.49 -2.41 1.81
CA VAL A 110 1.46 -1.30 1.85
C VAL A 110 2.59 -1.58 0.86
N PRO A 111 2.77 -0.75 -0.16
CA PRO A 111 3.83 -0.97 -1.16
C PRO A 111 5.26 -0.84 -0.62
N LEU A 112 5.46 -0.01 0.41
CA LEU A 112 6.78 0.47 0.83
C LEU A 112 7.13 0.05 2.28
N ILE A 113 6.83 -1.20 2.69
CA ILE A 113 7.10 -1.69 4.06
C ILE A 113 8.61 -1.64 4.37
N PHE A 114 9.45 -2.07 3.44
CA PHE A 114 10.91 -2.07 3.62
C PHE A 114 11.44 -0.64 3.68
N GLU A 115 11.08 0.21 2.72
CA GLU A 115 11.58 1.58 2.57
C GLU A 115 11.23 2.46 3.79
N THR A 116 10.06 2.24 4.38
CA THR A 116 9.60 2.96 5.58
C THR A 116 10.04 2.30 6.89
N ASN A 117 10.76 1.17 6.83
CA ASN A 117 11.17 0.39 7.99
C ASN A 117 9.98 0.09 8.94
N SER A 118 8.82 -0.22 8.35
CA SER A 118 7.56 -0.42 9.10
C SER A 118 7.21 -1.88 9.36
N SER A 119 8.11 -2.82 9.08
CA SER A 119 7.90 -4.27 9.25
C SER A 119 7.40 -4.66 10.64
N LYS A 120 7.91 -3.98 11.68
CA LYS A 120 7.53 -4.21 13.09
C LYS A 120 6.07 -3.87 13.44
N ASN A 121 5.34 -3.26 12.53
CA ASN A 121 3.92 -2.91 12.74
C ASN A 121 2.98 -4.07 12.38
N TYR A 122 3.50 -5.19 11.90
CA TYR A 122 2.76 -6.35 11.42
C TYR A 122 3.21 -7.60 12.17
N ASP A 123 2.28 -8.50 12.42
CA ASP A 123 2.60 -9.81 13.01
C ASP A 123 3.35 -10.70 11.99
N ARG A 124 3.02 -10.54 10.71
CA ARG A 124 3.68 -11.22 9.58
C ARG A 124 3.69 -10.33 8.34
N ILE A 125 4.68 -10.55 7.48
CA ILE A 125 4.79 -9.87 6.19
C ILE A 125 4.66 -10.88 5.06
N LEU A 126 3.64 -10.66 4.22
CA LEU A 126 3.43 -11.38 2.97
C LEU A 126 3.98 -10.57 1.80
N VAL A 127 4.92 -11.13 1.07
CA VAL A 127 5.46 -10.56 -0.17
C VAL A 127 4.87 -11.27 -1.38
N ILE A 128 4.19 -10.51 -2.25
CA ILE A 128 3.86 -10.99 -3.60
C ILE A 128 5.04 -10.67 -4.51
N ASP A 129 5.72 -11.72 -4.96
CA ASP A 129 6.97 -11.63 -5.69
C ASP A 129 6.82 -11.99 -7.17
N CYS A 130 7.54 -11.30 -8.02
CA CYS A 130 7.81 -11.69 -9.40
C CYS A 130 9.13 -11.08 -9.88
N ASP A 131 9.65 -11.58 -11.00
CA ASP A 131 10.85 -11.03 -11.62
C ASP A 131 10.61 -9.63 -12.21
N VAL A 132 11.71 -8.89 -12.43
CA VAL A 132 11.67 -7.50 -12.91
C VAL A 132 11.06 -7.39 -14.31
N GLU A 133 11.29 -8.38 -15.18
CA GLU A 133 10.73 -8.42 -16.53
C GLU A 133 9.19 -8.46 -16.47
N THR A 134 8.65 -9.35 -15.65
CA THR A 134 7.19 -9.47 -15.39
C THR A 134 6.63 -8.17 -14.80
N GLN A 135 7.34 -7.53 -13.87
CA GLN A 135 6.95 -6.23 -13.31
C GLN A 135 6.80 -5.17 -14.40
N ILE A 136 7.80 -5.07 -15.29
CA ILE A 136 7.82 -4.11 -16.38
C ILE A 136 6.65 -4.35 -17.34
N GLN A 137 6.49 -5.60 -17.80
CA GLN A 137 5.44 -5.95 -18.77
C GLN A 137 4.04 -5.65 -18.23
N ARG A 138 3.74 -6.11 -17.00
CA ARG A 138 2.44 -5.91 -16.37
C ARG A 138 2.14 -4.43 -16.11
N SER A 139 3.13 -3.68 -15.62
CA SER A 139 2.95 -2.25 -15.32
C SER A 139 2.80 -1.42 -16.58
N ALA A 140 3.58 -1.69 -17.63
CA ALA A 140 3.48 -0.99 -18.89
C ALA A 140 2.09 -1.15 -19.54
N LEU A 141 1.56 -2.38 -19.52
CA LEU A 141 0.22 -2.68 -20.05
C LEU A 141 -0.90 -2.01 -19.24
N ARG A 142 -0.80 -2.07 -17.89
CA ARG A 142 -1.84 -1.52 -17.00
C ARG A 142 -1.91 0.00 -17.04
N ASP A 143 -0.74 0.66 -16.97
CA ASP A 143 -0.65 2.10 -16.75
C ASP A 143 -0.43 2.89 -18.03
N ASN A 144 -0.30 2.21 -19.17
CA ASN A 144 0.04 2.79 -20.48
C ASN A 144 1.30 3.69 -20.40
N GLN A 145 2.27 3.28 -19.59
CA GLN A 145 3.51 4.00 -19.37
C GLN A 145 4.66 3.38 -20.16
N SER A 146 5.67 4.20 -20.44
CA SER A 146 6.88 3.70 -21.12
C SER A 146 7.69 2.80 -20.20
N ILE A 147 8.39 1.82 -20.79
CA ILE A 147 9.33 0.95 -20.05
C ILE A 147 10.36 1.77 -19.26
N LYS A 148 10.79 2.92 -19.79
CA LYS A 148 11.75 3.81 -19.14
C LYS A 148 11.19 4.40 -17.84
N GLU A 149 9.94 4.78 -17.82
CA GLU A 149 9.27 5.30 -16.61
C GLU A 149 9.07 4.22 -15.57
N ILE A 150 8.62 3.03 -15.98
CA ILE A 150 8.47 1.88 -15.08
C ILE A 150 9.82 1.50 -14.45
N LYS A 151 10.91 1.46 -15.22
CA LYS A 151 12.26 1.19 -14.68
C LYS A 151 12.68 2.23 -13.65
N LYS A 152 12.36 3.51 -13.84
CA LYS A 152 12.63 4.54 -12.83
C LYS A 152 11.88 4.26 -11.52
N ILE A 153 10.59 3.86 -11.60
CA ILE A 153 9.80 3.51 -10.42
C ILE A 153 10.41 2.31 -9.69
N ILE A 154 10.81 1.26 -10.44
CA ILE A 154 11.46 0.08 -9.85
C ILE A 154 12.75 0.46 -9.12
N HIS A 155 13.57 1.37 -9.69
CA HIS A 155 14.81 1.83 -9.06
C HIS A 155 14.60 2.67 -7.78
N LEU A 156 13.43 3.28 -7.61
CA LEU A 156 13.07 4.02 -6.40
C LEU A 156 12.51 3.12 -5.29
N GLN A 157 12.11 1.90 -5.62
CA GLN A 157 11.66 0.90 -4.66
C GLN A 157 12.83 0.07 -4.14
N ALA A 158 12.65 -0.56 -2.99
CA ALA A 158 13.58 -1.57 -2.47
C ALA A 158 13.86 -2.65 -3.54
N SER A 159 15.06 -3.22 -3.53
CA SER A 159 15.37 -4.35 -4.41
C SER A 159 14.50 -5.57 -4.05
N ARG A 160 14.43 -6.53 -4.97
CA ARG A 160 13.74 -7.80 -4.71
C ARG A 160 14.30 -8.47 -3.47
N ASP A 161 15.62 -8.56 -3.33
CA ASP A 161 16.29 -9.19 -2.19
C ASP A 161 15.98 -8.48 -0.87
N GLN A 162 15.95 -7.15 -0.87
CA GLN A 162 15.57 -6.36 0.29
C GLN A 162 14.12 -6.62 0.72
N ARG A 163 13.18 -6.71 -0.23
CA ARG A 163 11.79 -7.07 0.10
C ARG A 163 11.67 -8.49 0.64
N LEU A 164 12.37 -9.44 0.03
CA LEU A 164 12.36 -10.84 0.47
C LEU A 164 13.01 -11.01 1.86
N SER A 165 13.98 -10.16 2.23
CA SER A 165 14.65 -10.25 3.52
C SER A 165 13.77 -9.94 4.73
N ILE A 166 12.63 -9.26 4.52
CA ILE A 166 11.66 -8.94 5.57
C ILE A 166 10.41 -9.84 5.53
N ALA A 167 10.35 -10.78 4.58
CA ALA A 167 9.17 -11.60 4.36
C ALA A 167 9.10 -12.78 5.34
N ASP A 168 7.95 -12.99 5.97
CA ASP A 168 7.60 -14.24 6.66
C ASP A 168 6.98 -15.25 5.71
N ASP A 169 6.28 -14.75 4.68
CA ASP A 169 5.64 -15.54 3.65
C ASP A 169 5.87 -14.91 2.28
N VAL A 170 6.07 -15.75 1.26
CA VAL A 170 6.29 -15.31 -0.11
C VAL A 170 5.40 -16.10 -1.06
N ILE A 171 4.66 -15.40 -1.91
CA ILE A 171 3.94 -16.00 -3.03
C ILE A 171 4.59 -15.54 -4.33
N SER A 172 5.11 -16.50 -5.11
CA SER A 172 5.63 -16.23 -6.44
C SER A 172 4.50 -16.10 -7.46
N ASN A 173 4.30 -14.90 -7.99
CA ASN A 173 3.25 -14.59 -8.96
C ASN A 173 3.82 -14.41 -10.38
N ILE A 174 4.42 -15.47 -10.92
CA ILE A 174 4.99 -15.51 -12.28
C ILE A 174 4.10 -16.25 -13.28
N SER A 175 2.94 -16.75 -12.84
CA SER A 175 2.05 -17.59 -13.65
C SER A 175 0.64 -16.98 -13.77
N THR A 176 -0.38 -17.81 -13.81
CA THR A 176 -1.78 -17.38 -13.99
C THR A 176 -2.43 -16.89 -12.69
N LEU A 177 -3.53 -16.13 -12.81
CA LEU A 177 -4.35 -15.74 -11.66
C LEU A 177 -4.93 -16.96 -10.92
N THR A 178 -5.22 -18.05 -11.62
CA THR A 178 -5.67 -19.30 -11.02
C THR A 178 -4.62 -19.88 -10.07
N ASN A 179 -3.36 -19.85 -10.46
CA ASN A 179 -2.26 -20.31 -9.60
C ASN A 179 -2.06 -19.37 -8.40
N LEU A 180 -2.13 -18.05 -8.61
CA LEU A 180 -2.09 -17.08 -7.51
C LEU A 180 -3.22 -17.35 -6.50
N LYS A 181 -4.45 -17.58 -6.97
CA LYS A 181 -5.58 -17.92 -6.11
C LYS A 181 -5.34 -19.21 -5.32
N ALA A 182 -4.78 -20.24 -5.94
CA ALA A 182 -4.46 -21.51 -5.26
C ALA A 182 -3.42 -21.32 -4.15
N GLU A 183 -2.38 -20.52 -4.38
CA GLU A 183 -1.36 -20.21 -3.36
C GLU A 183 -1.93 -19.34 -2.22
N ILE A 184 -2.83 -18.41 -2.53
CA ILE A 184 -3.55 -17.62 -1.52
C ILE A 184 -4.41 -18.51 -0.62
N LEU A 185 -5.15 -19.49 -1.19
CA LEU A 185 -5.95 -20.44 -0.42
C LEU A 185 -5.09 -21.24 0.56
N LYS A 186 -3.97 -21.80 0.11
CA LYS A 186 -3.04 -22.52 0.98
C LYS A 186 -2.49 -21.64 2.12
N LEU A 187 -2.18 -20.37 1.79
CA LEU A 187 -1.67 -19.45 2.79
C LEU A 187 -2.75 -19.02 3.78
N HIS A 188 -3.99 -18.87 3.32
CA HIS A 188 -5.14 -18.62 4.19
C HIS A 188 -5.31 -19.76 5.21
N ASP A 189 -5.31 -21.02 4.76
CA ASP A 189 -5.40 -22.19 5.65
C ASP A 189 -4.26 -22.18 6.70
N LYS A 190 -3.02 -21.90 6.28
CA LYS A 190 -1.89 -21.74 7.19
C LYS A 190 -2.11 -20.65 8.23
N TYR A 191 -2.66 -19.50 7.85
CA TYR A 191 -2.93 -18.40 8.80
C TYR A 191 -4.01 -18.77 9.80
N ILE A 192 -5.07 -19.47 9.37
CA ILE A 192 -6.10 -19.99 10.26
C ILE A 192 -5.49 -21.00 11.26
N GLU A 193 -4.62 -21.89 10.80
CA GLU A 193 -3.91 -22.83 11.69
C GLU A 193 -3.03 -22.10 12.73
N ILE A 194 -2.28 -21.09 12.32
CA ILE A 194 -1.44 -20.28 13.24
C ILE A 194 -2.30 -19.64 14.33
N ILE A 195 -3.46 -19.08 13.98
CA ILE A 195 -4.35 -18.41 14.92
C ILE A 195 -4.97 -19.41 15.90
N ASN A 196 -5.32 -20.60 15.44
CA ASN A 196 -5.94 -21.62 16.28
C ASN A 196 -4.96 -22.32 17.24
N ASN A 197 -3.66 -22.29 16.94
CA ASN A 197 -2.61 -22.95 17.72
C ASN A 197 -1.77 -21.99 18.60
N GLY A 198 -2.01 -20.70 18.53
CA GLY A 198 -1.31 -19.68 19.31
C GLY A 198 -2.18 -19.09 20.39
#